data_e720a9b6efa5ba8f9bf387ad82500107
#
_entry.id   e720a9b6efa5ba8f9bf387ad82500107
#
_cell.length_a   1.000
_cell.length_b   1.000
_cell.length_c   1.000
_cell.angle_alpha   90.00
_cell.angle_beta   90.00
_cell.angle_gamma   90.00
#
_symmetry.space_group_name_H-M   'P 1'
#
loop_
_entity.id
_entity.type
_entity.pdbx_description
1 polymer ?
#
loop_
_entity_poly.entity_id
_entity_poly.type
_entity_poly.pdbx_seq_one_letter_code
_entity_poly.pdbx_strand_id
1 'polypeptide(L)'
;VIDLRFPTSSQQIGSDAVNRDPDYSAAYCILETDTAVEGHGLTFTLGRGNELCVSALKYLSRFVQGCYLSSLTADFAAFSRQLTGDSQFRWLGPEKGVIHLAAAALINAVWDLYARVEGKPLWKLLADMEPEQIVRAIDFSYITDAITREEALNILNERAHCKDTRLQHLQQNGYPAYITSVGWIGFSDDKIRRLCREALAQGWTHFKLKVGGDPADDLRRARLVRAEIGPSNKLMMDANQKWDVVEAIRRTKELAELDPWWMEEPTSPDDILGHARIRKEVAPIRIATGEHCHNRVMFKQFLQAGAIDVVQIDSCRLAGVNENLAVILLAAKFNVPVCAHAGGVGLCECVQHLA
;
A
#
# COMPACT_ATOMS: atom_id res chain seq x y z
N VAL A 1 3.72 -2.98 22.83
CA VAL A 1 3.04 -2.07 21.90
C VAL A 1 3.45 -0.64 22.23
N ILE A 2 3.89 0.12 21.22
CA ILE A 2 4.46 1.47 21.36
C ILE A 2 3.67 2.45 20.49
N ASP A 3 3.42 3.65 21.00
CA ASP A 3 2.89 4.80 20.24
C ASP A 3 4.07 5.64 19.78
N LEU A 4 4.40 5.58 18.48
CA LEU A 4 5.48 6.34 17.88
C LEU A 4 4.91 7.54 17.11
N ARG A 5 5.48 8.72 17.32
CA ARG A 5 5.03 9.97 16.68
C ARG A 5 6.22 10.82 16.25
N PHE A 6 6.13 11.37 15.04
CA PHE A 6 7.17 12.19 14.43
C PHE A 6 6.56 13.52 13.97
N PRO A 7 7.12 14.69 14.34
CA PRO A 7 6.57 16.00 14.02
C PRO A 7 6.86 16.41 12.56
N THR A 8 6.40 15.62 11.61
CA THR A 8 6.67 15.81 10.19
C THR A 8 5.96 17.03 9.61
N SER A 9 4.84 17.45 10.19
CA SER A 9 4.11 18.66 9.82
C SER A 9 4.95 19.93 9.92
N SER A 10 5.90 19.98 10.86
CA SER A 10 6.78 21.15 11.03
C SER A 10 7.62 21.50 9.78
N GLN A 11 7.81 20.53 8.89
CA GLN A 11 8.55 20.68 7.63
C GLN A 11 7.66 20.48 6.40
N GLN A 12 6.35 20.39 6.59
CA GLN A 12 5.35 20.08 5.55
C GLN A 12 5.60 18.74 4.84
N ILE A 13 6.27 17.81 5.54
CA ILE A 13 6.53 16.47 5.02
C ILE A 13 5.23 15.68 5.05
N GLY A 14 4.84 15.11 3.90
CA GLY A 14 3.61 14.35 3.73
C GLY A 14 2.36 15.19 3.52
N SER A 15 2.46 16.53 3.40
CA SER A 15 1.31 17.40 3.20
C SER A 15 0.68 17.19 1.82
N ASP A 16 -0.65 17.00 1.81
CA ASP A 16 -1.46 16.80 0.62
C ASP A 16 -2.74 17.66 0.63
N ALA A 17 -3.67 17.44 -0.29
CA ALA A 17 -4.88 18.24 -0.42
C ALA A 17 -5.89 18.04 0.72
N VAL A 18 -5.83 16.91 1.42
CA VAL A 18 -6.71 16.52 2.53
C VAL A 18 -5.99 16.66 3.86
N ASN A 19 -4.76 16.17 3.95
CA ASN A 19 -3.93 16.16 5.15
C ASN A 19 -2.89 17.27 5.04
N ARG A 20 -3.16 18.44 5.64
CA ARG A 20 -2.30 19.63 5.55
C ARG A 20 -1.16 19.60 6.55
N ASP A 21 -1.36 18.95 7.68
CA ASP A 21 -0.47 18.93 8.85
C ASP A 21 -0.28 17.51 9.40
N PRO A 22 0.11 16.52 8.58
CA PRO A 22 0.29 15.15 9.06
C PRO A 22 1.53 15.06 9.94
N ASP A 23 1.36 14.45 11.11
CA ASP A 23 2.45 13.99 11.96
C ASP A 23 2.55 12.47 11.83
N TYR A 24 3.42 12.00 10.96
CA TYR A 24 3.58 10.58 10.70
C TYR A 24 3.81 9.81 11.98
N SER A 25 3.00 8.77 12.17
CA SER A 25 2.97 8.01 13.42
C SER A 25 2.81 6.52 13.13
N ALA A 26 3.11 5.71 14.12
CA ALA A 26 2.90 4.27 14.03
C ALA A 26 2.42 3.71 15.37
N ALA A 27 1.41 2.83 15.32
CA ALA A 27 1.17 1.88 16.38
C ALA A 27 2.09 0.68 16.13
N TYR A 28 3.14 0.56 16.92
CA TYR A 28 4.23 -0.37 16.72
C TYR A 28 4.10 -1.58 17.64
N CYS A 29 4.27 -2.78 17.09
CA CYS A 29 4.21 -4.06 17.78
C CYS A 29 5.59 -4.70 17.83
N ILE A 30 6.00 -5.13 19.01
CA ILE A 30 7.14 -6.03 19.22
C ILE A 30 6.60 -7.31 19.84
N LEU A 31 6.88 -8.43 19.23
CA LEU A 31 6.63 -9.77 19.76
C LEU A 31 7.95 -10.28 20.35
N GLU A 32 8.02 -10.28 21.67
CA GLU A 32 9.11 -10.89 22.42
C GLU A 32 8.84 -12.39 22.57
N THR A 33 9.87 -13.22 22.45
CA THR A 33 9.79 -14.67 22.62
C THR A 33 10.62 -15.13 23.81
N ASP A 34 10.54 -16.43 24.13
CA ASP A 34 11.42 -17.10 25.10
C ASP A 34 12.86 -17.26 24.61
N THR A 35 13.13 -16.83 23.36
CA THR A 35 14.46 -16.76 22.76
C THR A 35 14.91 -15.30 22.60
N ALA A 36 16.07 -15.07 22.01
CA ALA A 36 16.55 -13.73 21.68
C ALA A 36 15.93 -13.15 20.39
N VAL A 37 15.05 -13.89 19.71
CA VAL A 37 14.44 -13.45 18.45
C VAL A 37 13.15 -12.70 18.75
N GLU A 38 13.03 -11.50 18.19
CA GLU A 38 11.83 -10.66 18.27
C GLU A 38 11.19 -10.52 16.89
N GLY A 39 9.87 -10.32 16.86
CA GLY A 39 9.12 -9.98 15.65
C GLY A 39 8.60 -8.56 15.71
N HIS A 40 8.72 -7.81 14.62
CA HIS A 40 8.34 -6.41 14.53
C HIS A 40 7.26 -6.18 13.49
N GLY A 41 6.25 -5.39 13.85
CA GLY A 41 5.19 -4.97 12.93
C GLY A 41 4.65 -3.61 13.31
N LEU A 42 4.02 -2.95 12.37
CA LEU A 42 3.45 -1.64 12.62
C LEU A 42 2.17 -1.43 11.81
N THR A 43 1.38 -0.46 12.23
CA THR A 43 0.44 0.22 11.34
C THR A 43 0.76 1.70 11.30
N PHE A 44 0.72 2.25 10.10
CA PHE A 44 1.01 3.65 9.83
C PHE A 44 -0.25 4.51 10.02
N THR A 45 -0.08 5.69 10.64
CA THR A 45 -1.13 6.71 10.79
C THR A 45 -0.54 8.11 10.57
N LEU A 46 -1.42 9.10 10.51
CA LEU A 46 -1.06 10.51 10.27
C LEU A 46 -1.06 11.37 11.55
N GLY A 47 -1.06 10.75 12.73
CA GLY A 47 -1.00 11.44 14.02
C GLY A 47 -2.24 11.23 14.87
N ARG A 48 -3.24 12.09 14.74
CA ARG A 48 -4.50 11.98 15.50
C ARG A 48 -5.19 10.64 15.23
N GLY A 49 -5.55 9.92 16.31
CA GLY A 49 -6.14 8.58 16.23
C GLY A 49 -5.13 7.44 16.30
N ASN A 50 -3.81 7.70 16.35
CA ASN A 50 -2.82 6.63 16.54
C ASN A 50 -3.06 5.88 17.85
N GLU A 51 -3.47 6.58 18.90
CA GLU A 51 -3.84 6.02 20.20
C GLU A 51 -4.99 5.01 20.12
N LEU A 52 -5.90 5.14 19.15
CA LEU A 52 -6.97 4.18 18.92
C LEU A 52 -6.42 2.88 18.32
N CYS A 53 -5.49 2.97 17.40
CA CYS A 53 -4.78 1.82 16.85
C CYS A 53 -3.95 1.12 17.93
N VAL A 54 -3.25 1.88 18.78
CA VAL A 54 -2.50 1.35 19.93
C VAL A 54 -3.42 0.59 20.89
N SER A 55 -4.59 1.15 21.23
CA SER A 55 -5.58 0.49 22.09
C SER A 55 -6.10 -0.81 21.46
N ALA A 56 -6.47 -0.78 20.19
CA ALA A 56 -6.92 -1.96 19.46
C ALA A 56 -5.82 -3.03 19.40
N LEU A 57 -4.58 -2.63 19.10
CA LEU A 57 -3.45 -3.55 19.04
C LEU A 57 -3.16 -4.21 20.38
N LYS A 58 -3.22 -3.47 21.50
CA LYS A 58 -3.13 -4.02 22.86
C LYS A 58 -4.22 -5.04 23.14
N TYR A 59 -5.44 -4.82 22.64
CA TYR A 59 -6.51 -5.79 22.77
C TYR A 59 -6.24 -7.05 21.94
N LEU A 60 -5.82 -6.88 20.67
CA LEU A 60 -5.55 -7.99 19.76
C LEU A 60 -4.32 -8.82 20.18
N SER A 61 -3.35 -8.24 20.90
CA SER A 61 -2.14 -8.95 21.33
C SER A 61 -2.43 -10.21 22.17
N ARG A 62 -3.59 -10.29 22.85
CA ARG A 62 -4.02 -11.48 23.59
C ARG A 62 -4.12 -12.75 22.73
N PHE A 63 -4.31 -12.60 21.43
CA PHE A 63 -4.44 -13.75 20.51
C PHE A 63 -3.11 -14.41 20.16
N VAL A 64 -1.99 -13.79 20.53
CA VAL A 64 -0.64 -14.33 20.28
C VAL A 64 0.13 -14.60 21.57
N GLN A 65 -0.32 -14.04 22.71
CA GLN A 65 0.36 -14.24 23.98
C GLN A 65 0.31 -15.70 24.41
N GLY A 66 1.49 -16.28 24.72
CA GLY A 66 1.63 -17.67 25.11
C GLY A 66 1.45 -18.68 23.99
N CYS A 67 1.34 -18.24 22.74
CA CYS A 67 1.26 -19.12 21.58
C CYS A 67 2.63 -19.51 21.08
N TYR A 68 2.76 -20.72 20.55
CA TYR A 68 3.94 -21.12 19.78
C TYR A 68 3.86 -20.52 18.36
N LEU A 69 4.99 -20.03 17.84
CA LEU A 69 5.06 -19.52 16.46
C LEU A 69 4.56 -20.57 15.46
N SER A 70 4.96 -21.82 15.64
CA SER A 70 4.54 -22.93 14.76
C SER A 70 3.03 -23.12 14.73
N SER A 71 2.30 -22.83 15.81
CA SER A 71 0.83 -22.92 15.82
C SER A 71 0.17 -21.78 15.04
N LEU A 72 0.77 -20.58 15.03
CA LEU A 72 0.27 -19.43 14.29
C LEU A 72 0.56 -19.59 12.77
N THR A 73 1.74 -20.12 12.42
CA THR A 73 2.19 -20.27 11.03
C THR A 73 1.61 -21.50 10.35
N ALA A 74 1.16 -22.52 11.08
CA ALA A 74 0.54 -23.73 10.54
C ALA A 74 -0.70 -23.43 9.68
N ASP A 75 -1.51 -22.45 10.09
CA ASP A 75 -2.66 -21.94 9.33
C ASP A 75 -2.75 -20.41 9.49
N PHE A 76 -1.93 -19.70 8.72
CA PHE A 76 -1.92 -18.24 8.74
C PHE A 76 -3.28 -17.63 8.36
N ALA A 77 -4.04 -18.26 7.48
CA ALA A 77 -5.37 -17.79 7.13
C ALA A 77 -6.33 -17.87 8.31
N ALA A 78 -6.30 -18.96 9.08
CA ALA A 78 -7.10 -19.09 10.29
C ALA A 78 -6.68 -18.07 11.36
N PHE A 79 -5.38 -17.87 11.56
CA PHE A 79 -4.87 -16.85 12.48
C PHE A 79 -5.32 -15.44 12.06
N SER A 80 -5.19 -15.09 10.79
CA SER A 80 -5.66 -13.79 10.27
C SER A 80 -7.18 -13.62 10.49
N ARG A 81 -7.98 -14.65 10.17
CA ARG A 81 -9.44 -14.62 10.41
C ARG A 81 -9.81 -14.48 11.88
N GLN A 82 -9.03 -15.05 12.81
CA GLN A 82 -9.27 -14.89 14.24
C GLN A 82 -9.17 -13.41 14.66
N LEU A 83 -8.26 -12.65 14.06
CA LEU A 83 -8.07 -11.23 14.34
C LEU A 83 -9.11 -10.34 13.62
N THR A 84 -9.38 -10.62 12.36
CA THR A 84 -10.23 -9.77 11.51
C THR A 84 -11.69 -10.16 11.57
N GLY A 85 -12.01 -11.39 11.95
CA GLY A 85 -13.34 -12.00 11.96
C GLY A 85 -13.99 -12.16 13.35
N ASP A 86 -13.39 -11.63 14.42
CA ASP A 86 -13.99 -11.67 15.75
C ASP A 86 -15.42 -11.11 15.71
N SER A 87 -16.39 -11.88 16.23
CA SER A 87 -17.82 -11.60 16.06
C SER A 87 -18.25 -10.27 16.64
N GLN A 88 -17.63 -9.82 17.72
CA GLN A 88 -17.94 -8.54 18.36
C GLN A 88 -17.21 -7.37 17.70
N PHE A 89 -15.96 -7.57 17.29
CA PHE A 89 -15.21 -6.57 16.53
C PHE A 89 -15.78 -6.31 15.13
N ARG A 90 -16.37 -7.32 14.51
CA ARG A 90 -17.08 -7.15 13.24
C ARG A 90 -18.22 -6.13 13.34
N TRP A 91 -18.81 -5.96 14.50
CA TRP A 91 -19.82 -4.91 14.71
C TRP A 91 -19.22 -3.51 14.70
N LEU A 92 -17.98 -3.35 15.16
CA LEU A 92 -17.26 -2.07 15.17
C LEU A 92 -16.76 -1.66 13.77
N GLY A 93 -16.69 -2.59 12.85
CA GLY A 93 -16.27 -2.38 11.48
C GLY A 93 -15.57 -3.64 10.93
N PRO A 94 -16.27 -4.44 10.11
CA PRO A 94 -15.68 -5.67 9.58
C PRO A 94 -14.60 -5.33 8.57
N GLU A 95 -13.44 -5.90 8.77
CA GLU A 95 -12.30 -5.86 7.84
C GLU A 95 -11.98 -4.45 7.32
N LYS A 96 -12.08 -3.44 8.19
CA LYS A 96 -11.73 -2.05 7.87
C LYS A 96 -11.42 -1.21 9.10
N GLY A 97 -10.84 -0.03 8.88
CA GLY A 97 -10.61 0.98 9.91
C GLY A 97 -9.63 0.55 10.99
N VAL A 98 -9.81 1.07 12.20
CA VAL A 98 -8.87 0.93 13.32
C VAL A 98 -8.54 -0.53 13.65
N ILE A 99 -9.54 -1.41 13.66
CA ILE A 99 -9.33 -2.83 14.01
C ILE A 99 -8.47 -3.51 12.95
N HIS A 100 -8.73 -3.23 11.68
CA HIS A 100 -8.00 -3.83 10.56
C HIS A 100 -6.55 -3.32 10.49
N LEU A 101 -6.34 -2.02 10.73
CA LEU A 101 -5.01 -1.44 10.89
C LEU A 101 -4.22 -2.07 12.05
N ALA A 102 -4.85 -2.25 13.21
CA ALA A 102 -4.21 -2.88 14.35
C ALA A 102 -3.89 -4.37 14.09
N ALA A 103 -4.79 -5.08 13.40
CA ALA A 103 -4.55 -6.46 12.97
C ALA A 103 -3.32 -6.55 12.05
N ALA A 104 -3.14 -5.57 11.14
CA ALA A 104 -1.97 -5.52 10.27
C ALA A 104 -0.66 -5.47 11.06
N ALA A 105 -0.57 -4.62 12.08
CA ALA A 105 0.62 -4.51 12.90
C ALA A 105 0.98 -5.86 13.57
N LEU A 106 -0.02 -6.58 14.07
CA LEU A 106 0.19 -7.87 14.72
C LEU A 106 0.54 -8.98 13.72
N ILE A 107 -0.19 -9.07 12.60
CA ILE A 107 0.06 -10.05 11.55
C ILE A 107 1.45 -9.85 10.95
N ASN A 108 1.84 -8.61 10.66
CA ASN A 108 3.16 -8.30 10.14
C ASN A 108 4.26 -8.66 11.14
N ALA A 109 4.03 -8.45 12.45
CA ALA A 109 4.98 -8.86 13.49
C ALA A 109 5.17 -10.40 13.54
N VAL A 110 4.10 -11.18 13.33
CA VAL A 110 4.22 -12.65 13.25
C VAL A 110 4.98 -13.09 11.99
N TRP A 111 4.75 -12.44 10.86
CA TRP A 111 5.50 -12.71 9.64
C TRP A 111 6.99 -12.34 9.76
N ASP A 112 7.29 -11.19 10.38
CA ASP A 112 8.68 -10.79 10.64
C ASP A 112 9.38 -11.78 11.58
N LEU A 113 8.70 -12.18 12.67
CA LEU A 113 9.23 -13.21 13.58
C LEU A 113 9.51 -14.52 12.84
N TYR A 114 8.58 -14.96 12.00
CA TYR A 114 8.78 -16.17 11.21
C TYR A 114 9.98 -16.05 10.25
N ALA A 115 10.07 -14.93 9.54
CA ALA A 115 11.20 -14.67 8.63
C ALA A 115 12.54 -14.64 9.37
N ARG A 116 12.60 -14.04 10.56
CA ARG A 116 13.82 -14.01 11.39
C ARG A 116 14.21 -15.37 11.91
N VAL A 117 13.25 -16.19 12.36
CA VAL A 117 13.51 -17.58 12.78
C VAL A 117 14.07 -18.41 11.63
N GLU A 118 13.57 -18.21 10.40
CA GLU A 118 14.07 -18.85 9.19
C GLU A 118 15.39 -18.24 8.66
N GLY A 119 15.90 -17.17 9.30
CA GLY A 119 17.13 -16.49 8.89
C GLY A 119 17.03 -15.81 7.53
N LYS A 120 15.84 -15.38 7.11
CA LYS A 120 15.55 -14.81 5.79
C LYS A 120 14.83 -13.47 5.91
N PRO A 121 15.04 -12.51 5.01
CA PRO A 121 14.12 -11.38 4.89
C PRO A 121 12.75 -11.87 4.40
N LEU A 122 11.67 -11.18 4.76
CA LEU A 122 10.30 -11.63 4.46
C LEU A 122 10.07 -11.90 2.96
N TRP A 123 10.55 -11.04 2.07
CA TRP A 123 10.41 -11.26 0.62
C TRP A 123 11.03 -12.59 0.16
N LYS A 124 12.17 -12.96 0.76
CA LYS A 124 12.87 -14.20 0.42
C LYS A 124 12.14 -15.41 1.01
N LEU A 125 11.63 -15.30 2.24
CA LEU A 125 10.78 -16.32 2.84
C LEU A 125 9.57 -16.59 1.93
N LEU A 126 8.83 -15.57 1.54
CA LEU A 126 7.67 -15.69 0.64
C LEU A 126 8.07 -16.29 -0.72
N ALA A 127 9.18 -15.83 -1.29
CA ALA A 127 9.67 -16.33 -2.56
C ALA A 127 10.12 -17.80 -2.48
N ASP A 128 10.56 -18.31 -1.34
CA ASP A 128 10.96 -19.69 -1.14
C ASP A 128 9.82 -20.64 -0.80
N MET A 129 8.68 -20.10 -0.39
CA MET A 129 7.50 -20.92 -0.11
C MET A 129 7.01 -21.62 -1.38
N GLU A 130 6.52 -22.85 -1.20
CA GLU A 130 5.79 -23.54 -2.25
C GLU A 130 4.45 -22.86 -2.51
N PRO A 131 3.93 -22.91 -3.76
CA PRO A 131 2.65 -22.30 -4.12
C PRO A 131 1.49 -22.66 -3.19
N GLU A 132 1.45 -23.90 -2.72
CA GLU A 132 0.44 -24.40 -1.77
C GLU A 132 0.52 -23.72 -0.40
N GLN A 133 1.73 -23.38 0.06
CA GLN A 133 1.94 -22.67 1.31
C GLN A 133 1.45 -21.22 1.21
N ILE A 134 1.73 -20.55 0.10
CA ILE A 134 1.23 -19.19 -0.18
C ILE A 134 -0.31 -19.19 -0.21
N VAL A 135 -0.92 -20.10 -0.97
CA VAL A 135 -2.39 -20.21 -1.09
C VAL A 135 -3.04 -20.55 0.27
N ARG A 136 -2.38 -21.37 1.09
CA ARG A 136 -2.86 -21.70 2.44
C ARG A 136 -2.84 -20.50 3.39
N ALA A 137 -1.93 -19.55 3.20
CA ALA A 137 -1.86 -18.35 4.02
C ALA A 137 -2.99 -17.35 3.72
N ILE A 138 -3.75 -17.52 2.64
CA ILE A 138 -4.75 -16.56 2.16
C ILE A 138 -6.16 -16.95 2.61
N ASP A 139 -6.90 -15.96 3.10
CA ASP A 139 -8.34 -16.06 3.28
C ASP A 139 -9.09 -15.72 2.00
N PHE A 140 -9.69 -16.74 1.38
CA PHE A 140 -10.48 -16.60 0.14
C PHE A 140 -11.95 -16.23 0.38
N SER A 141 -12.37 -15.99 1.63
CA SER A 141 -13.74 -15.58 1.93
C SER A 141 -14.11 -14.33 1.13
N TYR A 142 -15.28 -14.35 0.50
CA TYR A 142 -15.88 -13.26 -0.28
C TYR A 142 -15.17 -12.88 -1.58
N ILE A 143 -14.18 -13.68 -2.04
CA ILE A 143 -13.48 -13.43 -3.32
C ILE A 143 -13.49 -14.63 -4.26
N THR A 144 -14.14 -15.75 -3.89
CA THR A 144 -14.15 -16.99 -4.68
C THR A 144 -14.90 -16.88 -6.01
N ASP A 145 -15.73 -15.86 -6.17
CA ASP A 145 -16.37 -15.50 -7.44
C ASP A 145 -15.43 -14.75 -8.41
N ALA A 146 -14.27 -14.31 -7.94
CA ALA A 146 -13.25 -13.61 -8.74
C ALA A 146 -11.96 -14.42 -8.88
N ILE A 147 -11.56 -15.13 -7.82
CA ILE A 147 -10.40 -16.03 -7.85
C ILE A 147 -10.61 -17.20 -6.89
N THR A 148 -10.49 -18.43 -7.42
CA THR A 148 -10.51 -19.64 -6.61
C THR A 148 -9.12 -20.00 -6.10
N ARG A 149 -9.02 -20.92 -5.11
CA ARG A 149 -7.75 -21.46 -4.64
C ARG A 149 -6.96 -22.15 -5.75
N GLU A 150 -7.66 -22.87 -6.61
CA GLU A 150 -7.08 -23.58 -7.74
C GLU A 150 -6.47 -22.60 -8.76
N GLU A 151 -7.21 -21.55 -9.12
CA GLU A 151 -6.69 -20.50 -10.01
C GLU A 151 -5.49 -19.77 -9.43
N ALA A 152 -5.51 -19.46 -8.12
CA ALA A 152 -4.38 -18.86 -7.43
C ALA A 152 -3.14 -19.76 -7.48
N LEU A 153 -3.32 -21.06 -7.26
CA LEU A 153 -2.26 -22.06 -7.35
C LEU A 153 -1.69 -22.14 -8.78
N ASN A 154 -2.56 -22.15 -9.79
CA ASN A 154 -2.15 -22.18 -11.19
C ASN A 154 -1.32 -20.93 -11.56
N ILE A 155 -1.75 -19.73 -11.15
CA ILE A 155 -1.01 -18.48 -11.36
C ILE A 155 0.40 -18.55 -10.79
N LEU A 156 0.55 -19.09 -9.57
CA LEU A 156 1.85 -19.23 -8.92
C LEU A 156 2.73 -20.26 -9.63
N ASN A 157 2.18 -21.42 -9.98
CA ASN A 157 2.90 -22.49 -10.68
C ASN A 157 3.35 -22.06 -12.08
N GLU A 158 2.52 -21.39 -12.85
CA GLU A 158 2.87 -20.85 -14.17
C GLU A 158 4.07 -19.91 -14.14
N ARG A 159 4.27 -19.20 -13.02
CA ARG A 159 5.35 -18.24 -12.85
C ARG A 159 6.57 -18.78 -12.10
N ALA A 160 6.51 -20.01 -11.60
CA ALA A 160 7.60 -20.62 -10.84
C ALA A 160 8.89 -20.77 -11.66
N HIS A 161 8.78 -21.08 -12.95
CA HIS A 161 9.92 -21.30 -13.83
C HIS A 161 10.85 -20.09 -14.03
N CYS A 162 10.34 -18.87 -13.82
CA CYS A 162 11.16 -17.64 -13.96
C CYS A 162 11.65 -17.06 -12.61
N LYS A 163 11.50 -17.80 -11.52
CA LYS A 163 11.87 -17.37 -10.16
C LYS A 163 13.34 -16.97 -10.05
N ASP A 164 14.25 -17.83 -10.53
CA ASP A 164 15.69 -17.58 -10.46
C ASP A 164 16.11 -16.37 -11.30
N THR A 165 15.53 -16.21 -12.50
CA THR A 165 15.80 -15.06 -13.36
C THR A 165 15.35 -13.76 -12.68
N ARG A 166 14.17 -13.75 -12.04
CA ARG A 166 13.70 -12.60 -11.28
C ARG A 166 14.56 -12.30 -10.05
N LEU A 167 14.98 -13.33 -9.34
CA LEU A 167 15.91 -13.19 -8.21
C LEU A 167 17.22 -12.53 -8.64
N GLN A 168 17.83 -13.02 -9.71
CA GLN A 168 19.06 -12.43 -10.27
C GLN A 168 18.84 -10.96 -10.68
N HIS A 169 17.71 -10.66 -11.32
CA HIS A 169 17.38 -9.30 -11.71
C HIS A 169 17.26 -8.37 -10.49
N LEU A 170 16.55 -8.81 -9.43
CA LEU A 170 16.42 -8.04 -8.20
C LEU A 170 17.75 -7.81 -7.49
N GLN A 171 18.63 -8.81 -7.47
CA GLN A 171 19.97 -8.69 -6.87
C GLN A 171 20.87 -7.71 -7.62
N GLN A 172 20.74 -7.63 -8.95
CA GLN A 172 21.55 -6.76 -9.79
C GLN A 172 21.02 -5.33 -9.88
N ASN A 173 19.71 -5.15 -9.93
CA ASN A 173 19.06 -3.89 -10.28
C ASN A 173 18.20 -3.30 -9.16
N GLY A 174 17.97 -4.03 -8.08
CA GLY A 174 16.96 -3.66 -7.08
C GLY A 174 15.53 -3.81 -7.62
N TYR A 175 14.55 -3.38 -6.82
CA TYR A 175 13.15 -3.33 -7.26
C TYR A 175 12.78 -1.92 -7.76
N PRO A 176 11.84 -1.81 -8.71
CA PRO A 176 11.42 -0.50 -9.22
C PRO A 176 10.67 0.28 -8.14
N ALA A 177 11.00 1.56 -8.02
CA ALA A 177 10.37 2.47 -7.07
C ALA A 177 10.15 3.86 -7.70
N TYR A 178 9.33 4.66 -7.05
CA TYR A 178 9.11 6.06 -7.41
C TYR A 178 9.33 6.98 -6.21
N ILE A 179 9.54 8.27 -6.46
CA ILE A 179 9.75 9.28 -5.43
C ILE A 179 8.56 10.23 -5.34
N THR A 180 8.05 10.46 -4.12
CA THR A 180 6.96 11.40 -3.86
C THR A 180 7.42 12.67 -3.16
N SER A 181 8.58 12.65 -2.53
CA SER A 181 9.09 13.74 -1.68
C SER A 181 9.46 15.02 -2.42
N VAL A 182 9.40 15.02 -3.75
CA VAL A 182 9.67 16.21 -4.57
C VAL A 182 8.45 17.13 -4.71
N GLY A 183 7.22 16.62 -4.48
CA GLY A 183 6.00 17.29 -4.90
C GLY A 183 4.91 17.43 -3.83
N TRP A 184 5.24 17.51 -2.54
CA TRP A 184 4.23 17.76 -1.50
C TRP A 184 3.68 19.18 -1.56
N ILE A 185 2.43 19.34 -1.13
CA ILE A 185 1.76 20.65 -1.11
C ILE A 185 2.41 21.54 -0.05
N GLY A 186 2.61 22.82 -0.41
CA GLY A 186 3.24 23.81 0.46
C GLY A 186 4.75 23.99 0.23
N PHE A 187 5.39 23.14 -0.57
CA PHE A 187 6.80 23.35 -0.91
C PHE A 187 6.97 24.56 -1.85
N SER A 188 8.00 25.36 -1.60
CA SER A 188 8.38 26.46 -2.48
C SER A 188 8.93 25.93 -3.81
N ASP A 189 8.86 26.73 -4.86
CA ASP A 189 9.38 26.39 -6.18
C ASP A 189 10.87 26.02 -6.13
N ASP A 190 11.67 26.77 -5.36
CA ASP A 190 13.10 26.48 -5.22
C ASP A 190 13.34 25.13 -4.54
N LYS A 191 12.53 24.78 -3.54
CA LYS A 191 12.59 23.47 -2.89
C LYS A 191 12.23 22.36 -3.87
N ILE A 192 11.15 22.53 -4.65
CA ILE A 192 10.72 21.55 -5.67
C ILE A 192 11.84 21.36 -6.70
N ARG A 193 12.39 22.45 -7.27
CA ARG A 193 13.48 22.39 -8.26
C ARG A 193 14.70 21.64 -7.70
N ARG A 194 15.13 22.01 -6.51
CA ARG A 194 16.28 21.39 -5.85
C ARG A 194 16.05 19.88 -5.66
N LEU A 195 14.90 19.48 -5.10
CA LEU A 195 14.58 18.07 -4.85
C LEU A 195 14.45 17.25 -6.15
N CYS A 196 13.89 17.83 -7.22
CA CYS A 196 13.83 17.16 -8.53
C CYS A 196 15.25 16.91 -9.07
N ARG A 197 16.15 17.90 -9.00
CA ARG A 197 17.53 17.78 -9.48
C ARG A 197 18.34 16.77 -8.66
N GLU A 198 18.20 16.80 -7.34
CA GLU A 198 18.81 15.83 -6.44
C GLU A 198 18.34 14.39 -6.74
N ALA A 199 17.04 14.20 -6.98
CA ALA A 199 16.50 12.90 -7.33
C ALA A 199 16.98 12.43 -8.72
N LEU A 200 17.01 13.30 -9.71
CA LEU A 200 17.56 12.98 -11.04
C LEU A 200 19.04 12.57 -10.97
N ALA A 201 19.83 13.27 -10.16
CA ALA A 201 21.25 12.95 -9.94
C ALA A 201 21.45 11.58 -9.27
N GLN A 202 20.45 11.10 -8.52
CA GLN A 202 20.41 9.75 -7.93
C GLN A 202 19.86 8.68 -8.89
N GLY A 203 19.45 9.06 -10.10
CA GLY A 203 18.93 8.13 -11.11
C GLY A 203 17.44 7.85 -11.02
N TRP A 204 16.66 8.61 -10.25
CA TRP A 204 15.21 8.47 -10.21
C TRP A 204 14.58 8.85 -11.56
N THR A 205 13.62 8.03 -11.99
CA THR A 205 12.92 8.19 -13.28
C THR A 205 11.41 8.34 -13.15
N HIS A 206 10.88 8.11 -11.94
CA HIS A 206 9.45 8.14 -11.67
C HIS A 206 9.17 9.09 -10.50
N PHE A 207 8.35 10.11 -10.74
CA PHE A 207 8.12 11.23 -9.82
C PHE A 207 6.62 11.39 -9.57
N LYS A 208 6.22 11.50 -8.31
CA LYS A 208 4.82 11.74 -7.92
C LYS A 208 4.64 13.13 -7.32
N LEU A 209 3.64 13.88 -7.80
CA LEU A 209 3.24 15.20 -7.37
C LEU A 209 1.87 15.14 -6.69
N LYS A 210 1.73 15.77 -5.54
CA LYS A 210 0.42 15.98 -4.91
C LYS A 210 -0.34 17.12 -5.59
N VAL A 211 -1.59 16.85 -5.96
CA VAL A 211 -2.55 17.80 -6.55
C VAL A 211 -3.85 17.81 -5.74
N GLY A 212 -4.86 18.57 -6.14
CA GLY A 212 -6.14 18.70 -5.43
C GLY A 212 -6.20 19.91 -4.49
N GLY A 213 -5.19 20.77 -4.57
CA GLY A 213 -5.20 22.08 -3.93
C GLY A 213 -5.93 23.15 -4.75
N ASP A 214 -5.32 24.34 -4.87
CA ASP A 214 -5.78 25.34 -5.81
C ASP A 214 -5.48 24.93 -7.24
N PRO A 215 -6.44 24.97 -8.16
CA PRO A 215 -6.25 24.48 -9.52
C PRO A 215 -5.16 25.17 -10.33
N ALA A 216 -5.03 26.49 -10.16
CA ALA A 216 -4.02 27.24 -10.87
C ALA A 216 -2.62 26.94 -10.34
N ASP A 217 -2.51 26.75 -9.01
CA ASP A 217 -1.26 26.35 -8.35
C ASP A 217 -0.89 24.91 -8.68
N ASP A 218 -1.84 23.98 -8.70
CA ASP A 218 -1.61 22.59 -9.09
C ASP A 218 -1.04 22.50 -10.51
N LEU A 219 -1.63 23.21 -11.47
CA LEU A 219 -1.14 23.26 -12.85
C LEU A 219 0.24 23.90 -12.93
N ARG A 220 0.46 25.00 -12.22
CA ARG A 220 1.75 25.70 -12.15
C ARG A 220 2.85 24.80 -11.59
N ARG A 221 2.59 24.12 -10.48
CA ARG A 221 3.54 23.18 -9.83
C ARG A 221 3.80 21.96 -10.73
N ALA A 222 2.77 21.45 -11.38
CA ALA A 222 2.92 20.33 -12.29
C ALA A 222 3.77 20.68 -13.52
N ARG A 223 3.58 21.89 -14.09
CA ARG A 223 4.46 22.42 -15.16
C ARG A 223 5.91 22.58 -14.69
N LEU A 224 6.10 23.07 -13.45
CA LEU A 224 7.41 23.21 -12.85
C LEU A 224 8.12 21.85 -12.72
N VAL A 225 7.45 20.85 -12.14
CA VAL A 225 8.01 19.50 -12.00
C VAL A 225 8.31 18.90 -13.37
N ARG A 226 7.38 18.97 -14.34
CA ARG A 226 7.58 18.46 -15.70
C ARG A 226 8.78 19.12 -16.38
N ALA A 227 8.96 20.42 -16.21
CA ALA A 227 10.10 21.14 -16.76
C ALA A 227 11.45 20.68 -16.17
N GLU A 228 11.49 20.41 -14.87
CA GLU A 228 12.70 19.94 -14.19
C GLU A 228 13.04 18.48 -14.51
N ILE A 229 12.04 17.58 -14.53
CA ILE A 229 12.28 16.15 -14.77
C ILE A 229 12.40 15.79 -16.25
N GLY A 230 11.99 16.67 -17.16
CA GLY A 230 12.00 16.44 -18.60
C GLY A 230 10.90 15.47 -19.09
N PRO A 231 10.76 15.31 -20.42
CA PRO A 231 9.65 14.53 -21.01
C PRO A 231 9.83 13.01 -20.91
N SER A 232 11.04 12.52 -20.74
CA SER A 232 11.33 11.07 -20.70
C SER A 232 10.98 10.41 -19.38
N ASN A 233 10.97 11.17 -18.28
CA ASN A 233 10.67 10.67 -16.97
C ASN A 233 9.15 10.63 -16.73
N LYS A 234 8.71 9.68 -15.89
CA LYS A 234 7.29 9.49 -15.58
C LYS A 234 6.86 10.47 -14.49
N LEU A 235 5.75 11.16 -14.73
CA LEU A 235 5.10 12.02 -13.76
C LEU A 235 3.78 11.38 -13.37
N MET A 236 3.63 11.07 -12.09
CA MET A 236 2.37 10.64 -11.47
C MET A 236 1.77 11.80 -10.69
N MET A 237 0.46 11.85 -10.62
CA MET A 237 -0.26 12.87 -9.87
C MET A 237 -1.23 12.20 -8.89
N ASP A 238 -1.31 12.72 -7.68
CA ASP A 238 -2.10 12.16 -6.61
C ASP A 238 -3.00 13.23 -5.99
N ALA A 239 -4.32 13.02 -6.11
CA ALA A 239 -5.35 13.95 -5.64
C ALA A 239 -5.82 13.65 -4.21
N ASN A 240 -5.39 12.56 -3.61
CA ASN A 240 -5.75 12.14 -2.24
C ASN A 240 -7.26 12.26 -1.97
N GLN A 241 -8.08 11.70 -2.89
CA GLN A 241 -9.54 11.59 -2.75
C GLN A 241 -10.28 12.93 -2.70
N LYS A 242 -9.69 14.00 -3.20
CA LYS A 242 -10.18 15.38 -3.00
C LYS A 242 -11.41 15.71 -3.82
N TRP A 243 -11.61 15.09 -4.97
CA TRP A 243 -12.60 15.53 -5.95
C TRP A 243 -13.85 14.65 -5.99
N ASP A 244 -14.98 15.26 -6.32
CA ASP A 244 -16.12 14.53 -6.83
C ASP A 244 -15.82 13.99 -8.24
N VAL A 245 -16.59 12.99 -8.70
CA VAL A 245 -16.36 12.32 -10.00
C VAL A 245 -16.28 13.30 -11.17
N VAL A 246 -17.19 14.28 -11.24
CA VAL A 246 -17.22 15.27 -12.32
C VAL A 246 -16.01 16.19 -12.27
N GLU A 247 -15.65 16.62 -11.07
CA GLU A 247 -14.45 17.44 -10.84
C GLU A 247 -13.19 16.67 -11.17
N ALA A 248 -13.07 15.40 -10.75
CA ALA A 248 -11.94 14.55 -11.04
C ALA A 248 -11.70 14.40 -12.56
N ILE A 249 -12.76 14.18 -13.34
CA ILE A 249 -12.69 14.11 -14.79
C ILE A 249 -12.18 15.43 -15.37
N ARG A 250 -12.74 16.55 -14.93
CA ARG A 250 -12.36 17.87 -15.43
C ARG A 250 -10.92 18.20 -15.09
N ARG A 251 -10.51 18.02 -13.83
CA ARG A 251 -9.14 18.31 -13.37
C ARG A 251 -8.08 17.41 -14.03
N THR A 252 -8.38 16.14 -14.17
CA THR A 252 -7.46 15.22 -14.84
C THR A 252 -7.27 15.61 -16.31
N LYS A 253 -8.34 16.05 -17.00
CA LYS A 253 -8.23 16.55 -18.40
C LYS A 253 -7.46 17.85 -18.48
N GLU A 254 -7.59 18.77 -17.52
CA GLU A 254 -6.81 20.01 -17.46
C GLU A 254 -5.29 19.73 -17.29
N LEU A 255 -4.94 18.67 -16.54
CA LEU A 255 -3.55 18.27 -16.32
C LEU A 255 -2.99 17.37 -17.43
N ALA A 256 -3.79 16.96 -18.40
CA ALA A 256 -3.39 16.02 -19.47
C ALA A 256 -2.23 16.55 -20.34
N GLU A 257 -2.10 17.86 -20.51
CA GLU A 257 -0.99 18.49 -21.28
C GLU A 257 0.40 18.11 -20.73
N LEU A 258 0.47 17.66 -19.48
CA LEU A 258 1.71 17.30 -18.79
C LEU A 258 2.04 15.80 -18.89
N ASP A 259 1.26 15.05 -19.68
CA ASP A 259 1.44 13.61 -19.91
C ASP A 259 1.59 12.84 -18.59
N PRO A 260 0.59 12.90 -17.67
CA PRO A 260 0.66 12.13 -16.44
C PRO A 260 0.57 10.64 -16.73
N TRP A 261 1.48 9.86 -16.11
CA TRP A 261 1.49 8.40 -16.26
C TRP A 261 0.28 7.75 -15.59
N TRP A 262 -0.15 8.32 -14.43
CA TRP A 262 -1.44 8.04 -13.82
C TRP A 262 -1.94 9.22 -12.99
N MET A 263 -3.25 9.23 -12.74
CA MET A 263 -3.90 9.98 -11.68
C MET A 263 -4.25 9.01 -10.55
N GLU A 264 -3.79 9.31 -9.35
CA GLU A 264 -3.95 8.51 -8.13
C GLU A 264 -5.07 9.08 -7.28
N GLU A 265 -5.92 8.20 -6.73
CA GLU A 265 -7.01 8.54 -5.82
C GLU A 265 -7.82 9.78 -6.22
N PRO A 266 -8.38 9.82 -7.45
CA PRO A 266 -9.07 11.03 -7.92
C PRO A 266 -10.33 11.36 -7.12
N THR A 267 -11.00 10.35 -6.53
CA THR A 267 -12.24 10.50 -5.75
C THR A 267 -12.26 9.55 -4.56
N SER A 268 -13.37 9.51 -3.82
CA SER A 268 -13.54 8.65 -2.65
C SER A 268 -13.11 7.19 -2.92
N PRO A 269 -12.32 6.56 -2.05
CA PRO A 269 -11.92 5.16 -2.21
C PRO A 269 -13.12 4.19 -2.19
N ASP A 270 -14.24 4.59 -1.63
CA ASP A 270 -15.46 3.77 -1.58
C ASP A 270 -16.32 3.89 -2.87
N ASP A 271 -16.00 4.83 -3.77
CA ASP A 271 -16.76 5.05 -5.02
C ASP A 271 -16.14 4.29 -6.20
N ILE A 272 -16.37 2.99 -6.23
CA ILE A 272 -15.86 2.09 -7.28
C ILE A 272 -16.42 2.46 -8.66
N LEU A 273 -17.72 2.75 -8.73
CA LEU A 273 -18.37 3.11 -9.99
C LEU A 273 -17.93 4.50 -10.49
N GLY A 274 -17.67 5.42 -9.54
CA GLY A 274 -17.06 6.72 -9.84
C GLY A 274 -15.68 6.56 -10.46
N HIS A 275 -14.82 5.72 -9.89
CA HIS A 275 -13.51 5.40 -10.47
C HIS A 275 -13.63 4.82 -11.87
N ALA A 276 -14.55 3.87 -12.09
CA ALA A 276 -14.79 3.29 -13.41
C ALA A 276 -15.20 4.35 -14.44
N ARG A 277 -16.07 5.29 -14.05
CA ARG A 277 -16.46 6.42 -14.89
C ARG A 277 -15.28 7.35 -15.18
N ILE A 278 -14.52 7.74 -14.15
CA ILE A 278 -13.35 8.61 -14.31
C ILE A 278 -12.37 7.96 -15.27
N ARG A 279 -11.98 6.69 -15.04
CA ARG A 279 -11.05 5.94 -15.88
C ARG A 279 -11.46 5.97 -17.35
N LYS A 280 -12.74 5.72 -17.64
CA LYS A 280 -13.28 5.76 -19.02
C LYS A 280 -13.17 7.14 -19.66
N GLU A 281 -13.46 8.19 -18.90
CA GLU A 281 -13.55 9.57 -19.42
C GLU A 281 -12.19 10.25 -19.58
N VAL A 282 -11.17 9.80 -18.85
CA VAL A 282 -9.84 10.43 -18.87
C VAL A 282 -8.79 9.62 -19.66
N ALA A 283 -9.18 8.51 -20.26
CA ALA A 283 -8.27 7.71 -21.07
C ALA A 283 -7.57 8.60 -22.14
N PRO A 284 -6.27 8.41 -22.39
CA PRO A 284 -5.40 7.30 -21.99
C PRO A 284 -4.70 7.43 -20.63
N ILE A 285 -5.00 8.47 -19.84
CA ILE A 285 -4.43 8.63 -18.49
C ILE A 285 -4.91 7.49 -17.62
N ARG A 286 -3.98 6.77 -16.99
CA ARG A 286 -4.29 5.64 -16.11
C ARG A 286 -4.85 6.12 -14.79
N ILE A 287 -5.66 5.28 -14.14
CA ILE A 287 -6.15 5.49 -12.79
C ILE A 287 -5.49 4.49 -11.84
N ALA A 288 -4.90 5.00 -10.75
CA ALA A 288 -4.31 4.22 -9.68
C ALA A 288 -5.06 4.49 -8.36
N THR A 289 -5.28 3.46 -7.57
CA THR A 289 -5.80 3.60 -6.20
C THR A 289 -5.50 2.37 -5.36
N GLY A 290 -5.59 2.51 -4.04
CA GLY A 290 -5.51 1.38 -3.14
C GLY A 290 -4.99 1.67 -1.74
N GLU A 291 -4.28 2.78 -1.49
CA GLU A 291 -3.75 3.08 -0.15
C GLU A 291 -4.85 3.25 0.93
N HIS A 292 -6.07 3.58 0.52
CA HIS A 292 -7.26 3.65 1.37
C HIS A 292 -8.25 2.51 1.13
N CYS A 293 -7.99 1.60 0.21
CA CYS A 293 -8.83 0.42 0.00
C CYS A 293 -8.65 -0.55 1.16
N HIS A 294 -9.75 -0.85 1.85
CA HIS A 294 -9.69 -1.50 3.16
C HIS A 294 -9.34 -2.98 3.11
N ASN A 295 -9.84 -3.71 2.09
CA ASN A 295 -9.78 -5.16 2.10
C ASN A 295 -9.83 -5.76 0.68
N ARG A 296 -9.58 -7.06 0.58
CA ARG A 296 -9.59 -7.85 -0.66
C ARG A 296 -10.92 -7.77 -1.42
N VAL A 297 -12.05 -7.61 -0.72
CA VAL A 297 -13.38 -7.52 -1.36
C VAL A 297 -13.51 -6.22 -2.14
N MET A 298 -13.00 -5.13 -1.59
CA MET A 298 -12.99 -3.84 -2.26
C MET A 298 -12.13 -3.88 -3.52
N PHE A 299 -10.92 -4.43 -3.44
CA PHE A 299 -10.06 -4.62 -4.61
C PHE A 299 -10.70 -5.54 -5.67
N LYS A 300 -11.37 -6.63 -5.24
CA LYS A 300 -12.14 -7.48 -6.14
C LYS A 300 -13.14 -6.64 -6.95
N GLN A 301 -13.90 -5.78 -6.28
CA GLN A 301 -14.93 -4.96 -6.93
C GLN A 301 -14.31 -3.93 -7.89
N PHE A 302 -13.20 -3.28 -7.52
CA PHE A 302 -12.46 -2.39 -8.42
C PHE A 302 -12.02 -3.10 -9.70
N LEU A 303 -11.48 -4.31 -9.56
CA LEU A 303 -10.99 -5.10 -10.68
C LEU A 303 -12.15 -5.61 -11.56
N GLN A 304 -13.22 -6.12 -10.96
CA GLN A 304 -14.41 -6.59 -11.69
C GLN A 304 -15.12 -5.45 -12.44
N ALA A 305 -15.15 -4.26 -11.87
CA ALA A 305 -15.71 -3.06 -12.50
C ALA A 305 -14.79 -2.45 -13.58
N GLY A 306 -13.57 -2.93 -13.73
CA GLY A 306 -12.57 -2.32 -14.60
C GLY A 306 -12.30 -0.86 -14.23
N ALA A 307 -12.26 -0.56 -12.92
CA ALA A 307 -12.25 0.80 -12.40
C ALA A 307 -10.85 1.40 -12.27
N ILE A 308 -9.81 0.58 -12.33
CA ILE A 308 -8.41 0.98 -12.12
C ILE A 308 -7.48 0.33 -13.15
N ASP A 309 -6.34 0.97 -13.38
CA ASP A 309 -5.26 0.51 -14.24
C ASP A 309 -4.02 0.07 -13.46
N VAL A 310 -3.92 0.48 -12.19
CA VAL A 310 -2.84 0.14 -11.27
C VAL A 310 -3.43 -0.12 -9.88
N VAL A 311 -3.11 -1.27 -9.31
CA VAL A 311 -3.45 -1.63 -7.92
C VAL A 311 -2.35 -1.13 -6.99
N GLN A 312 -2.72 -0.34 -5.98
CA GLN A 312 -1.79 0.14 -4.97
C GLN A 312 -2.07 -0.55 -3.62
N ILE A 313 -1.37 -1.65 -3.39
CA ILE A 313 -1.41 -2.34 -2.10
C ILE A 313 -0.72 -1.51 -1.02
N ASP A 314 -1.14 -1.68 0.23
CA ASP A 314 -0.51 -1.10 1.41
C ASP A 314 -0.35 -2.19 2.48
N SER A 315 0.86 -2.36 3.01
CA SER A 315 1.16 -3.44 3.95
C SER A 315 0.48 -3.30 5.32
N CYS A 316 -0.04 -2.12 5.64
CA CYS A 316 -0.74 -1.83 6.89
C CYS A 316 -2.25 -1.76 6.70
N ARG A 317 -2.72 -1.09 5.64
CA ARG A 317 -4.15 -0.90 5.36
C ARG A 317 -4.89 -2.21 5.17
N LEU A 318 -4.26 -3.19 4.52
CA LEU A 318 -4.82 -4.49 4.15
C LEU A 318 -4.64 -5.59 5.22
N ALA A 319 -4.56 -5.24 6.49
CA ALA A 319 -4.34 -6.21 7.57
C ALA A 319 -3.09 -7.12 7.39
N GLY A 320 -2.03 -6.59 6.76
CA GLY A 320 -0.75 -7.27 6.68
C GLY A 320 -0.56 -8.18 5.45
N VAL A 321 0.44 -9.04 5.54
CA VAL A 321 0.95 -9.84 4.41
C VAL A 321 -0.12 -10.73 3.77
N ASN A 322 -0.92 -11.43 4.57
CA ASN A 322 -1.90 -12.41 4.08
C ASN A 322 -2.88 -11.80 3.07
N GLU A 323 -3.44 -10.65 3.40
CA GLU A 323 -4.44 -10.01 2.56
C GLU A 323 -3.80 -9.31 1.35
N ASN A 324 -2.59 -8.79 1.52
CA ASN A 324 -1.81 -8.28 0.39
C ASN A 324 -1.53 -9.38 -0.65
N LEU A 325 -1.20 -10.60 -0.22
CA LEU A 325 -1.04 -11.75 -1.14
C LEU A 325 -2.32 -12.05 -1.91
N ALA A 326 -3.49 -11.99 -1.25
CA ALA A 326 -4.78 -12.16 -1.91
C ALA A 326 -5.00 -11.10 -3.00
N VAL A 327 -4.71 -9.84 -2.71
CA VAL A 327 -4.88 -8.72 -3.66
C VAL A 327 -3.89 -8.82 -4.82
N ILE A 328 -2.63 -9.21 -4.57
CA ILE A 328 -1.63 -9.44 -5.61
C ILE A 328 -2.09 -10.54 -6.59
N LEU A 329 -2.66 -11.64 -6.08
CA LEU A 329 -3.17 -12.72 -6.92
C LEU A 329 -4.44 -12.31 -7.68
N LEU A 330 -5.34 -11.53 -7.06
CA LEU A 330 -6.47 -10.91 -7.76
C LEU A 330 -5.97 -10.02 -8.90
N ALA A 331 -5.03 -9.13 -8.63
CA ALA A 331 -4.47 -8.25 -9.66
C ALA A 331 -3.84 -9.05 -10.81
N ALA A 332 -3.11 -10.11 -10.50
CA ALA A 332 -2.54 -11.02 -11.50
C ALA A 332 -3.63 -11.72 -12.35
N LYS A 333 -4.73 -12.18 -11.73
CA LYS A 333 -5.87 -12.78 -12.42
C LYS A 333 -6.53 -11.83 -13.41
N PHE A 334 -6.65 -10.54 -13.04
CA PHE A 334 -7.25 -9.51 -13.89
C PHE A 334 -6.22 -8.81 -14.81
N ASN A 335 -4.96 -9.25 -14.79
CA ASN A 335 -3.86 -8.65 -15.56
C ASN A 335 -3.71 -7.14 -15.33
N VAL A 336 -3.88 -6.71 -14.07
CA VAL A 336 -3.65 -5.33 -13.64
C VAL A 336 -2.34 -5.27 -12.85
N PRO A 337 -1.40 -4.38 -13.20
CA PRO A 337 -0.14 -4.27 -12.49
C PRO A 337 -0.32 -3.77 -11.06
N VAL A 338 0.56 -4.23 -10.18
CA VAL A 338 0.65 -3.75 -8.79
C VAL A 338 1.81 -2.76 -8.68
N CYS A 339 1.55 -1.61 -8.04
CA CYS A 339 2.56 -0.65 -7.64
C CYS A 339 2.28 -0.25 -6.19
N ALA A 340 3.04 -0.75 -5.26
CA ALA A 340 2.76 -0.61 -3.84
C ALA A 340 2.77 0.86 -3.39
N HIS A 341 1.81 1.24 -2.55
CA HIS A 341 1.88 2.48 -1.78
C HIS A 341 2.95 2.37 -0.71
N ALA A 342 3.75 3.40 -0.57
CA ALA A 342 4.73 3.55 0.50
C ALA A 342 4.82 5.02 0.91
N GLY A 343 5.14 5.24 2.16
CA GLY A 343 5.31 6.56 2.74
C GLY A 343 5.43 6.44 4.24
N GLY A 344 5.71 7.55 4.91
CA GLY A 344 5.82 7.56 6.35
C GLY A 344 6.99 6.76 6.90
N VAL A 345 7.00 6.61 8.20
CA VAL A 345 8.06 5.93 8.95
C VAL A 345 7.76 4.43 9.10
N GLY A 346 8.64 3.60 8.57
CA GLY A 346 8.54 2.14 8.63
C GLY A 346 7.69 1.49 7.55
N LEU A 347 6.85 2.23 6.81
CA LEU A 347 5.98 1.66 5.78
C LEU A 347 6.75 1.20 4.54
N CYS A 348 7.77 1.97 4.13
CA CYS A 348 8.65 1.58 3.02
C CYS A 348 9.37 0.26 3.31
N GLU A 349 9.87 0.11 4.54
CA GLU A 349 10.57 -1.07 5.02
C GLU A 349 9.66 -2.32 5.05
N CYS A 350 8.36 -2.14 5.29
CA CYS A 350 7.39 -3.23 5.22
C CYS A 350 7.02 -3.58 3.78
N VAL A 351 6.64 -2.57 2.99
CA VAL A 351 6.04 -2.81 1.67
C VAL A 351 7.04 -3.30 0.62
N GLN A 352 8.32 -2.93 0.75
CA GLN A 352 9.38 -3.43 -0.14
C GLN A 352 9.46 -4.96 -0.19
N HIS A 353 8.99 -5.66 0.84
CA HIS A 353 8.94 -7.10 0.86
C HIS A 353 7.79 -7.69 0.03
N LEU A 354 6.85 -6.85 -0.42
CA LEU A 354 5.68 -7.23 -1.19
C LEU A 354 5.70 -6.65 -2.62
N ALA A 355 6.70 -5.79 -2.93
CA ALA A 355 6.87 -5.12 -4.22
C ALA A 355 7.45 -6.04 -5.32
#